data_692b34eebe09792441025b2ed69472f6
#
_entry.id   692b34eebe09792441025b2ed69472f6
#
_cell.length_a   1.000
_cell.length_b   1.000
_cell.length_c   1.000
_cell.angle_alpha   90.00
_cell.angle_beta   90.00
_cell.angle_gamma   90.00
#
_symmetry.space_group_name_H-M   'P 1'
#
loop_
_entity.id
_entity.type
_entity.pdbx_description
1 polymer ?
#
loop_
_entity_poly.entity_id
_entity_poly.type
_entity_poly.pdbx_seq_one_letter_code
_entity_poly.pdbx_strand_id
1 'polypeptide(L)'
;MPGRDPTFRIDPIEPSQIGPRFVALLDRLEPVLARPDVEALRSLVDAGDHAAAFARLDAITNDGTITVDTATLVELVLLGQAIRAE
;
A
#
# COMPACT_ATOMS: atom_id res chain seq x y z
N MET A 1 -31.10 -0.43 14.16
CA MET A 1 -30.53 -0.03 13.97
C MET A 1 -29.77 0.19 13.84
N PRO A 2 -29.70 0.22 13.74
CA PRO A 2 -28.92 0.58 13.60
C PRO A 2 -28.36 1.37 13.26
N GLY A 3 -28.55 1.78 13.43
CA GLY A 3 -27.94 2.76 13.37
C GLY A 3 -26.81 3.00 12.62
N ARG A 4 -26.29 2.24 12.07
CA ARG A 4 -25.15 2.44 11.44
C ARG A 4 -25.36 2.98 10.13
N ASP A 5 -24.65 3.95 9.80
CA ASP A 5 -24.68 4.50 8.49
C ASP A 5 -23.70 3.75 7.61
N PRO A 6 -24.16 3.03 6.68
CA PRO A 6 -23.28 2.23 5.86
C PRO A 6 -22.64 3.00 4.75
N THR A 7 -22.96 4.27 4.56
CA THR A 7 -22.53 4.89 3.44
C THR A 7 -21.21 5.42 3.54
N PHE A 8 -20.36 5.62 3.29
CA PHE A 8 -19.13 6.25 3.33
C PHE A 8 -18.37 6.05 4.53
N ARG A 9 -17.90 4.87 4.78
CA ARG A 9 -16.93 4.66 5.77
C ARG A 9 -15.68 4.24 5.12
N ILE A 10 -14.65 5.01 5.26
CA ILE A 10 -13.32 4.59 4.88
C ILE A 10 -12.68 4.08 6.14
N ASP A 11 -12.68 2.78 6.28
CA ASP A 11 -12.11 2.16 7.46
C ASP A 11 -10.59 2.10 7.32
N PRO A 12 -9.85 2.40 8.40
CA PRO A 12 -8.41 2.27 8.36
C PRO A 12 -8.00 0.81 8.22
N ILE A 13 -6.85 0.60 7.63
CA ILE A 13 -6.31 -0.74 7.47
C ILE A 13 -5.80 -1.21 8.82
N GLU A 14 -6.22 -2.40 9.24
CA GLU A 14 -5.75 -2.97 10.49
C GLU A 14 -4.30 -3.43 10.35
N PRO A 15 -3.51 -3.36 11.44
CA PRO A 15 -2.11 -3.77 11.37
C PRO A 15 -1.92 -5.18 10.84
N SER A 16 -2.81 -6.11 11.18
CA SER A 16 -2.71 -7.48 10.70
C SER A 16 -2.95 -7.60 9.21
N GLN A 17 -3.51 -6.57 8.58
CA GLN A 17 -3.81 -6.59 7.16
C GLN A 17 -2.82 -5.81 6.32
N ILE A 18 -1.89 -5.11 6.94
CA ILE A 18 -0.92 -4.31 6.20
C ILE A 18 -0.14 -5.17 5.21
N GLY A 19 0.40 -6.28 5.68
CA GLY A 19 1.18 -7.18 4.83
C GLY A 19 0.39 -7.70 3.64
N PRO A 20 -0.76 -8.37 3.87
CA PRO A 20 -1.56 -8.90 2.77
C PRO A 20 -2.03 -7.82 1.80
N ARG A 21 -2.42 -6.66 2.30
CA ARG A 21 -2.88 -5.59 1.42
C ARG A 21 -1.74 -4.98 0.64
N PHE A 22 -0.56 -4.90 1.25
CA PHE A 22 0.62 -4.42 0.55
C PHE A 22 0.99 -5.36 -0.59
N VAL A 23 0.95 -6.68 -0.34
CA VAL A 23 1.22 -7.67 -1.37
C VAL A 23 0.22 -7.56 -2.52
N ALA A 24 -1.06 -7.38 -2.20
CA ALA A 24 -2.08 -7.22 -3.22
C ALA A 24 -1.81 -5.97 -4.07
N LEU A 25 -1.38 -4.89 -3.42
CA LEU A 25 -1.03 -3.67 -4.13
C LEU A 25 0.18 -3.88 -5.04
N LEU A 26 1.19 -4.60 -4.57
CA LEU A 26 2.35 -4.91 -5.38
C LEU A 26 1.98 -5.76 -6.59
N ASP A 27 1.06 -6.72 -6.42
CA ASP A 27 0.58 -7.51 -7.54
C ASP A 27 -0.06 -6.64 -8.61
N ARG A 28 -0.80 -5.62 -8.19
CA ARG A 28 -1.43 -4.70 -9.13
C ARG A 28 -0.41 -3.83 -9.84
N LEU A 29 0.66 -3.47 -9.17
CA LEU A 29 1.67 -2.57 -9.72
C LEU A 29 2.78 -3.31 -10.46
N GLU A 30 2.85 -4.62 -10.33
CA GLU A 30 3.93 -5.39 -10.92
C GLU A 30 4.13 -5.10 -12.41
N PRO A 31 3.07 -4.97 -13.23
CA PRO A 31 3.25 -4.68 -14.65
C PRO A 31 3.92 -3.35 -14.96
N VAL A 32 3.83 -2.40 -14.03
CA VAL A 32 4.40 -1.06 -14.27
C VAL A 32 5.67 -0.80 -13.48
N LEU A 33 6.02 -1.68 -12.55
CA LEU A 33 7.24 -1.54 -11.76
C LEU A 33 8.38 -2.29 -12.41
N ALA A 34 9.59 -1.78 -12.22
CA ALA A 34 10.78 -2.50 -12.64
C ALA A 34 10.95 -3.75 -11.77
N ARG A 35 11.42 -4.84 -12.36
CA ARG A 35 11.56 -6.10 -11.64
C ARG A 35 12.42 -5.97 -10.37
N PRO A 36 13.58 -5.29 -10.40
CA PRO A 36 14.35 -5.14 -9.16
C PRO A 36 13.57 -4.43 -8.06
N ASP A 37 12.73 -3.47 -8.42
CA ASP A 37 11.92 -2.77 -7.44
C ASP A 37 10.86 -3.69 -6.84
N VAL A 38 10.22 -4.51 -7.66
CA VAL A 38 9.23 -5.47 -7.19
C VAL A 38 9.88 -6.43 -6.19
N GLU A 39 11.03 -6.97 -6.54
CA GLU A 39 11.73 -7.92 -5.68
C GLU A 39 12.15 -7.29 -4.36
N ALA A 40 12.67 -6.06 -4.41
CA ALA A 40 13.07 -5.37 -3.20
C ALA A 40 11.86 -5.09 -2.31
N LEU A 41 10.76 -4.65 -2.89
CA LEU A 41 9.56 -4.37 -2.12
C LEU A 41 8.99 -5.63 -1.49
N ARG A 42 8.91 -6.73 -2.24
CA ARG A 42 8.41 -7.98 -1.69
C ARG A 42 9.30 -8.49 -0.57
N SER A 43 10.61 -8.35 -0.71
CA SER A 43 11.53 -8.78 0.32
C SER A 43 11.33 -7.98 1.61
N LEU A 44 11.13 -6.68 1.50
CA LEU A 44 10.88 -5.83 2.67
C LEU A 44 9.56 -6.19 3.35
N VAL A 45 8.51 -6.44 2.56
CA VAL A 45 7.22 -6.83 3.12
C VAL A 45 7.32 -8.18 3.80
N ASP A 46 8.03 -9.13 3.21
CA ASP A 46 8.20 -10.46 3.79
C ASP A 46 8.97 -10.38 5.11
N ALA A 47 9.90 -9.46 5.20
CA ALA A 47 10.67 -9.26 6.44
C ALA A 47 9.86 -8.52 7.51
N GLY A 48 8.67 -8.05 7.17
CA GLY A 48 7.85 -7.28 8.10
C GLY A 48 8.24 -5.82 8.20
N ASP A 49 9.14 -5.36 7.32
CA ASP A 49 9.60 -3.97 7.34
C ASP A 49 8.71 -3.12 6.45
N HIS A 50 7.47 -2.97 6.88
CA HIS A 50 6.46 -2.27 6.09
C HIS A 50 6.80 -0.81 5.87
N ALA A 51 7.42 -0.17 6.86
CA ALA A 51 7.76 1.24 6.76
C ALA A 51 8.81 1.46 5.66
N ALA A 52 9.83 0.61 5.59
CA ALA A 52 10.85 0.73 4.56
C ALA A 52 10.27 0.42 3.18
N ALA A 53 9.41 -0.60 3.11
CA ALA A 53 8.76 -0.94 1.85
C ALA A 53 7.89 0.22 1.37
N PHE A 54 7.13 0.82 2.26
CA PHE A 54 6.27 1.93 1.90
C PHE A 54 7.09 3.14 1.45
N ALA A 55 8.16 3.45 2.16
CA ALA A 55 9.00 4.59 1.79
C ALA A 55 9.59 4.41 0.39
N ARG A 56 10.00 3.20 0.06
CA ARG A 56 10.55 2.91 -1.26
C ARG A 56 9.48 3.04 -2.34
N LEU A 57 8.30 2.49 -2.09
CA LEU A 57 7.20 2.58 -3.06
C LEU A 57 6.74 4.02 -3.24
N ASP A 58 6.66 4.77 -2.14
CA ASP A 58 6.28 6.17 -2.19
C ASP A 58 7.27 6.97 -3.03
N ALA A 59 8.56 6.72 -2.87
CA ALA A 59 9.58 7.39 -3.66
C ALA A 59 9.43 7.06 -5.15
N ILE A 60 9.13 5.81 -5.48
CA ILE A 60 8.94 5.40 -6.87
C ILE A 60 7.74 6.12 -7.48
N THR A 61 6.63 6.19 -6.75
CA THR A 61 5.43 6.84 -7.26
C THR A 61 5.61 8.35 -7.39
N ASN A 62 6.35 8.95 -6.47
CA ASN A 62 6.59 10.39 -6.52
C ASN A 62 7.64 10.79 -7.55
N ASP A 63 8.44 9.85 -7.99
CA ASP A 63 9.47 10.11 -8.98
C ASP A 63 8.88 10.33 -10.37
N GLY A 64 7.62 9.99 -10.56
CA GLY A 64 6.99 10.13 -11.86
C GLY A 64 7.34 9.03 -12.85
N THR A 65 8.06 8.01 -12.38
CA THR A 65 8.47 6.91 -13.25
C THR A 65 7.29 6.06 -13.69
N ILE A 66 6.28 5.96 -12.83
CA ILE A 66 5.10 5.17 -13.12
C ILE A 66 3.86 6.02 -12.92
N THR A 67 2.78 5.63 -13.58
CA THR A 67 1.49 6.27 -13.43
C THR A 67 0.57 5.31 -12.70
N VAL A 68 -0.08 5.81 -11.63
CA VAL A 68 -1.02 4.98 -10.87
C VAL A 68 -2.39 5.63 -10.92
N ASP A 69 -3.42 4.81 -10.85
CA ASP A 69 -4.78 5.31 -10.86
C ASP A 69 -5.19 5.81 -9.48
N THR A 70 -6.36 6.44 -9.42
CA THR A 70 -6.84 7.01 -8.17
C THR A 70 -7.05 5.94 -7.11
N ALA A 71 -7.56 4.77 -7.49
CA ALA A 71 -7.77 3.70 -6.53
C ALA A 71 -6.46 3.26 -5.88
N THR A 72 -5.40 3.17 -6.67
CA THR A 72 -4.08 2.82 -6.17
C THR A 72 -3.55 3.90 -5.23
N LEU A 73 -3.75 5.17 -5.57
CA LEU A 73 -3.33 6.26 -4.71
C LEU A 73 -4.03 6.22 -3.36
N VAL A 74 -5.34 5.94 -3.37
CA VAL A 74 -6.11 5.83 -2.13
C VAL A 74 -5.55 4.70 -1.28
N GLU A 75 -5.27 3.56 -1.89
CA GLU A 75 -4.72 2.43 -1.16
C GLU A 75 -3.35 2.76 -0.57
N LEU A 76 -2.51 3.48 -1.31
CA LEU A 76 -1.22 3.93 -0.79
C LEU A 76 -1.38 4.83 0.42
N VAL A 77 -2.32 5.77 0.37
CA VAL A 77 -2.57 6.66 1.49
C VAL A 77 -3.00 5.88 2.72
N LEU A 78 -3.92 4.92 2.53
CA LEU A 78 -4.42 4.11 3.65
C LEU A 78 -3.30 3.26 4.25
N LEU A 79 -2.46 2.67 3.41
CA LEU A 79 -1.33 1.89 3.88
C LEU A 79 -0.35 2.76 4.68
N GLY A 80 -0.07 3.95 4.18
CA GLY A 80 0.82 4.87 4.88
C GLY A 80 0.29 5.24 6.24
N GLN A 81 -1.01 5.49 6.34
CA GLN A 81 -1.64 5.82 7.62
C GLN A 81 -1.56 4.64 8.59
N ALA A 82 -1.82 3.44 8.11
CA ALA A 82 -1.78 2.26 8.97
C ALA A 82 -0.36 1.99 9.46
N ILE A 83 0.63 2.15 8.60
CA ILE A 83 2.03 1.94 8.98
C ILE A 83 2.46 2.95 10.03
N ARG A 84 2.04 4.21 9.88
CA ARG A 84 2.39 5.22 10.87
C ARG A 84 1.71 4.98 12.21
N ALA A 85 0.58 4.33 12.20
CA ALA A 85 -0.17 4.06 13.42
C ALA A 85 0.38 2.86 14.20
N GLU A 86 1.27 2.09 13.61
CA GLU A 86 1.85 0.93 14.31
C GLU A 86 2.73 1.30 15.51
#